data_1378c2a7efbae224891e4992d8eed791
#
_entry.id   1378c2a7efbae224891e4992d8eed791
#
_cell.length_a   1.000
_cell.length_b   1.000
_cell.length_c   1.000
_cell.angle_alpha   90.00
_cell.angle_beta   90.00
_cell.angle_gamma   90.00
#
_symmetry.space_group_name_H-M   'P 1'
#
loop_
_entity.id
_entity.type
_entity.pdbx_description
1 polymer ?
#
loop_
_entity_poly.entity_id
_entity_poly.type
_entity_poly.pdbx_seq_one_letter_code
_entity_poly.pdbx_strand_id
1 'polypeptide(L)'
;MCMKNYLRYLLLLFTVLISCSVMAQNVVWRDQHQVKRKETIFGIAKEYSVTIQQLIDSNPIMKTPGYELKKGALILVPFAKDGDFRPDGSIMGKTVKPSKADKEAKKKGANAAALAKQENAIHVGIMLPLHNQDGDGKRMIEFYRGVLLALNEMKSEGITTDVHAWNVPKDADIRTTLSDPNASKLDLIFGPLYSDQVKPLADFCRAHGTKLVIPFSITGNEVENNPNIYQVYQTDESLNSKAIASFLERFQKSHHPVFINCNDASSQVGNFTSLLRKQLDILKIKYSLTSLKSSAADFAKRFDKTRPNVVILNSEKSPQLNEVFAKLAQLKKTNPGIAIALYGYNQWFVYQDYDLDNFFRYNTYIPSTYYYNKSSEKTKSLEAKYNEQYDEPMAKQYIPRLALTGYDQAQFFVRGIKAQGKDFKGVYSEVKYRPLQTRYNFERVGQGGYINNNFQLIHFTTDQKMENLVY
;
A
#
# COMPACT_ATOMS: atom_id res chain seq x y z
N MET A 1 -38.43 47.91 -18.83
CA MET A 1 -37.96 46.91 -19.83
C MET A 1 -36.76 46.09 -19.38
N CYS A 2 -36.06 46.47 -18.31
CA CYS A 2 -34.83 45.82 -17.82
C CYS A 2 -35.06 44.56 -16.97
N MET A 3 -36.17 44.48 -16.22
CA MET A 3 -36.43 43.38 -15.26
C MET A 3 -36.85 42.04 -15.90
N LYS A 4 -37.44 42.04 -17.08
CA LYS A 4 -37.83 40.83 -17.83
C LYS A 4 -36.61 40.05 -18.40
N ASN A 5 -35.55 40.78 -18.73
CA ASN A 5 -34.34 40.14 -19.25
C ASN A 5 -33.50 39.48 -18.14
N TYR A 6 -33.46 40.07 -16.94
CA TYR A 6 -32.79 39.46 -15.78
C TYR A 6 -33.42 38.12 -15.37
N LEU A 7 -34.76 38.05 -15.40
CA LEU A 7 -35.47 36.81 -15.07
C LEU A 7 -35.23 35.71 -16.11
N ARG A 8 -35.04 36.05 -17.39
CA ARG A 8 -34.69 35.10 -18.45
C ARG A 8 -33.26 34.58 -18.31
N TYR A 9 -32.30 35.42 -17.93
CA TYR A 9 -30.93 34.99 -17.69
C TYR A 9 -30.80 34.14 -16.40
N LEU A 10 -31.58 34.46 -15.36
CA LEU A 10 -31.64 33.65 -14.14
C LEU A 10 -32.27 32.29 -14.39
N LEU A 11 -33.32 32.20 -15.24
CA LEU A 11 -33.92 30.92 -15.65
C LEU A 11 -32.98 30.09 -16.53
N LEU A 12 -32.23 30.71 -17.44
CA LEU A 12 -31.22 30.05 -18.25
C LEU A 12 -30.04 29.58 -17.41
N LEU A 13 -29.59 30.33 -16.41
CA LEU A 13 -28.57 29.92 -15.46
C LEU A 13 -29.05 28.74 -14.60
N PHE A 14 -30.32 28.72 -14.20
CA PHE A 14 -30.91 27.64 -13.40
C PHE A 14 -31.12 26.37 -14.22
N THR A 15 -31.43 26.48 -15.52
CA THR A 15 -31.51 25.30 -16.42
C THR A 15 -30.14 24.73 -16.76
N VAL A 16 -29.07 25.53 -16.82
CA VAL A 16 -27.69 25.07 -17.02
C VAL A 16 -27.16 24.39 -15.73
N LEU A 17 -27.56 24.87 -14.55
CA LEU A 17 -27.18 24.23 -13.27
C LEU A 17 -27.92 22.90 -13.01
N ILE A 18 -29.10 22.67 -13.58
CA ILE A 18 -29.86 21.43 -13.46
C ILE A 18 -29.32 20.33 -14.42
N SER A 19 -28.67 20.72 -15.52
CA SER A 19 -28.12 19.78 -16.50
C SER A 19 -26.73 19.21 -16.13
N CYS A 20 -26.11 19.63 -15.03
CA CYS A 20 -24.87 19.07 -14.50
C CYS A 20 -25.07 18.12 -13.30
N SER A 21 -26.24 17.51 -13.20
CA SER A 21 -26.33 16.25 -12.42
C SER A 21 -25.70 15.15 -13.25
N VAL A 22 -24.36 15.19 -13.36
CA VAL A 22 -23.60 14.01 -13.76
C VAL A 22 -23.90 12.98 -12.67
N MET A 23 -24.80 12.06 -12.97
CA MET A 23 -24.88 10.80 -12.24
C MET A 23 -23.45 10.24 -12.24
N ALA A 24 -22.74 10.36 -11.14
CA ALA A 24 -21.57 9.56 -10.89
C ALA A 24 -22.09 8.11 -10.85
N GLN A 25 -22.15 7.47 -12.02
CA GLN A 25 -22.32 6.04 -12.08
C GLN A 25 -21.11 5.48 -11.36
N ASN A 26 -21.33 4.80 -10.25
CA ASN A 26 -20.32 3.99 -9.60
C ASN A 26 -19.89 2.91 -10.61
N VAL A 27 -18.91 3.26 -11.45
CA VAL A 27 -18.37 2.31 -12.42
C VAL A 27 -17.49 1.35 -11.67
N VAL A 28 -18.03 0.19 -11.41
CA VAL A 28 -17.28 -0.95 -10.88
C VAL A 28 -16.42 -1.48 -12.01
N TRP A 29 -15.10 -1.43 -11.87
CA TRP A 29 -14.17 -1.91 -12.89
C TRP A 29 -13.03 -2.73 -12.24
N ARG A 30 -12.57 -3.72 -13.00
CA ARG A 30 -11.54 -4.68 -12.57
C ARG A 30 -10.14 -4.13 -12.78
N ASP A 31 -9.92 -3.41 -13.88
CA ASP A 31 -8.62 -2.93 -14.30
C ASP A 31 -8.73 -1.68 -15.19
N GLN A 32 -7.60 -1.02 -15.42
CA GLN A 32 -7.41 -0.01 -16.46
C GLN A 32 -6.44 -0.53 -17.50
N HIS A 33 -6.92 -0.66 -18.74
CA HIS A 33 -6.10 -1.08 -19.86
C HIS A 33 -5.60 0.13 -20.64
N GLN A 34 -4.29 0.26 -20.84
CA GLN A 34 -3.71 1.25 -21.73
C GLN A 34 -3.59 0.64 -23.14
N VAL A 35 -4.31 1.24 -24.09
CA VAL A 35 -4.38 0.76 -25.46
C VAL A 35 -3.01 0.74 -26.15
N LYS A 36 -2.57 -0.41 -26.63
CA LYS A 36 -1.32 -0.63 -27.35
C LYS A 36 -1.51 -0.40 -28.86
N ARG A 37 -0.41 -0.35 -29.58
CA ARG A 37 -0.43 -0.18 -31.05
C ARG A 37 -1.12 -1.37 -31.71
N LYS A 38 -2.11 -1.11 -32.59
CA LYS A 38 -2.91 -2.10 -33.32
C LYS A 38 -3.88 -2.93 -32.47
N GLU A 39 -4.12 -2.58 -31.22
CA GLU A 39 -5.19 -3.22 -30.45
C GLU A 39 -6.56 -2.77 -30.95
N THR A 40 -7.53 -3.64 -30.77
CA THR A 40 -8.94 -3.40 -31.10
C THR A 40 -9.79 -3.58 -29.87
N ILE A 41 -10.95 -2.91 -29.82
CA ILE A 41 -11.92 -3.09 -28.72
C ILE A 41 -12.26 -4.58 -28.54
N PHE A 42 -12.36 -5.33 -29.64
CA PHE A 42 -12.59 -6.78 -29.62
C PHE A 42 -11.43 -7.55 -28.96
N GLY A 43 -10.18 -7.19 -29.31
CA GLY A 43 -8.98 -7.80 -28.75
C GLY A 43 -8.90 -7.60 -27.22
N ILE A 44 -9.13 -6.38 -26.78
CA ILE A 44 -9.14 -6.02 -25.36
C ILE A 44 -10.28 -6.72 -24.62
N ALA A 45 -11.51 -6.71 -25.18
CA ALA A 45 -12.64 -7.42 -24.59
C ALA A 45 -12.37 -8.93 -24.42
N LYS A 46 -11.74 -9.56 -25.42
CA LYS A 46 -11.32 -10.96 -25.37
C LYS A 46 -10.24 -11.23 -24.34
N GLU A 47 -9.23 -10.36 -24.24
CA GLU A 47 -8.12 -10.48 -23.29
C GLU A 47 -8.63 -10.49 -21.84
N TYR A 48 -9.59 -9.62 -21.54
CA TYR A 48 -10.17 -9.50 -20.22
C TYR A 48 -11.39 -10.36 -19.96
N SER A 49 -11.82 -11.19 -20.93
CA SER A 49 -12.99 -12.04 -20.85
C SER A 49 -14.28 -11.25 -20.51
N VAL A 50 -14.43 -10.09 -21.14
CA VAL A 50 -15.63 -9.25 -21.06
C VAL A 50 -16.26 -9.10 -22.44
N THR A 51 -17.53 -8.72 -22.53
CA THR A 51 -18.15 -8.40 -23.82
C THR A 51 -17.76 -7.00 -24.29
N ILE A 52 -17.80 -6.76 -25.61
CA ILE A 52 -17.59 -5.42 -26.17
C ILE A 52 -18.58 -4.43 -25.57
N GLN A 53 -19.84 -4.86 -25.35
CA GLN A 53 -20.86 -4.00 -24.77
C GLN A 53 -20.53 -3.61 -23.33
N GLN A 54 -20.06 -4.54 -22.51
CA GLN A 54 -19.59 -4.26 -21.13
C GLN A 54 -18.44 -3.27 -21.12
N LEU A 55 -17.49 -3.44 -22.05
CA LEU A 55 -16.37 -2.52 -22.18
C LEU A 55 -16.82 -1.10 -22.57
N ILE A 56 -17.76 -1.00 -23.54
CA ILE A 56 -18.35 0.28 -23.97
C ILE A 56 -19.16 0.92 -22.84
N ASP A 57 -19.95 0.14 -22.10
CA ASP A 57 -20.77 0.64 -20.99
C ASP A 57 -19.91 1.18 -19.83
N SER A 58 -18.78 0.58 -19.60
CA SER A 58 -17.80 1.05 -18.60
C SER A 58 -16.97 2.26 -19.08
N ASN A 59 -17.01 2.56 -20.37
CA ASN A 59 -16.30 3.69 -20.99
C ASN A 59 -17.23 4.55 -21.81
N PRO A 60 -18.04 5.44 -21.20
CA PRO A 60 -19.08 6.21 -21.89
C PRO A 60 -18.59 7.01 -23.10
N ILE A 61 -17.31 7.42 -23.12
CA ILE A 61 -16.69 8.11 -24.25
C ILE A 61 -16.72 7.25 -25.53
N MET A 62 -16.72 5.93 -25.42
CA MET A 62 -16.82 5.02 -26.58
C MET A 62 -18.19 5.03 -27.26
N LYS A 63 -19.21 5.61 -26.61
CA LYS A 63 -20.57 5.79 -27.16
C LYS A 63 -20.68 7.03 -28.06
N THR A 64 -19.64 7.87 -28.09
CA THR A 64 -19.62 9.07 -28.92
C THR A 64 -19.54 8.72 -30.40
N PRO A 65 -20.42 9.28 -31.27
CA PRO A 65 -20.32 9.04 -32.71
C PRO A 65 -18.93 9.37 -33.26
N GLY A 66 -18.33 8.46 -34.03
CA GLY A 66 -16.98 8.62 -34.59
C GLY A 66 -15.85 8.33 -33.60
N TYR A 67 -16.11 7.71 -32.45
CA TYR A 67 -15.05 7.31 -31.52
C TYR A 67 -14.07 6.34 -32.17
N GLU A 68 -12.80 6.65 -32.12
CA GLU A 68 -11.69 5.79 -32.54
C GLU A 68 -10.80 5.43 -31.34
N LEU A 69 -10.46 4.16 -31.25
CA LEU A 69 -9.55 3.68 -30.24
C LEU A 69 -8.11 4.14 -30.53
N LYS A 70 -7.58 5.04 -29.71
CA LYS A 70 -6.24 5.61 -29.90
C LYS A 70 -5.22 4.91 -28.99
N LYS A 71 -4.01 4.67 -29.52
CA LYS A 71 -2.86 4.20 -28.74
C LYS A 71 -2.63 5.13 -27.53
N GLY A 72 -2.45 4.54 -26.36
CA GLY A 72 -2.24 5.28 -25.11
C GLY A 72 -3.53 5.69 -24.38
N ALA A 73 -4.70 5.49 -24.99
CA ALA A 73 -5.98 5.72 -24.29
C ALA A 73 -6.13 4.72 -23.12
N LEU A 74 -6.64 5.22 -21.99
CA LEU A 74 -6.96 4.37 -20.84
C LEU A 74 -8.42 3.92 -20.94
N ILE A 75 -8.63 2.61 -20.84
CA ILE A 75 -9.93 1.96 -20.89
C ILE A 75 -10.22 1.32 -19.55
N LEU A 76 -11.38 1.60 -18.96
CA LEU A 76 -11.88 0.91 -17.78
C LEU A 76 -12.37 -0.49 -18.18
N VAL A 77 -11.83 -1.52 -17.55
CA VAL A 77 -12.20 -2.91 -17.79
C VAL A 77 -13.13 -3.37 -16.66
N PRO A 78 -14.42 -3.66 -16.96
CA PRO A 78 -15.36 -4.12 -15.96
C PRO A 78 -15.08 -5.57 -15.56
N PHE A 79 -15.74 -6.03 -14.49
CA PHE A 79 -15.80 -7.44 -14.19
C PHE A 79 -16.68 -8.16 -15.23
N ALA A 80 -16.24 -9.34 -15.66
CA ALA A 80 -17.06 -10.20 -16.53
C ALA A 80 -18.34 -10.62 -15.78
N LYS A 81 -19.49 -10.55 -16.44
CA LYS A 81 -20.73 -11.11 -15.90
C LYS A 81 -20.78 -12.60 -16.18
N ASP A 82 -21.29 -13.38 -15.22
CA ASP A 82 -21.46 -14.81 -15.38
C ASP A 82 -22.34 -15.12 -16.60
N GLY A 83 -21.82 -15.99 -17.49
CA GLY A 83 -22.53 -16.46 -18.67
C GLY A 83 -22.11 -15.83 -20.01
N ASP A 84 -21.27 -14.79 -20.01
CA ASP A 84 -20.89 -14.08 -21.25
C ASP A 84 -19.76 -14.74 -22.03
N PHE A 85 -18.91 -15.57 -21.38
CA PHE A 85 -17.81 -16.29 -22.03
C PHE A 85 -17.71 -17.75 -21.59
N ARG A 86 -17.37 -18.63 -22.55
CA ARG A 86 -17.01 -20.01 -22.23
C ARG A 86 -15.54 -20.08 -21.78
N PRO A 87 -15.16 -21.10 -20.99
CA PRO A 87 -13.78 -21.31 -20.56
C PRO A 87 -12.75 -21.44 -21.69
N ASP A 88 -13.21 -21.74 -22.93
CA ASP A 88 -12.39 -21.86 -24.15
C ASP A 88 -12.24 -20.52 -24.92
N GLY A 89 -12.80 -19.43 -24.40
CA GLY A 89 -12.68 -18.09 -25.00
C GLY A 89 -13.65 -17.83 -26.17
N SER A 90 -14.65 -18.69 -26.42
CA SER A 90 -15.62 -18.50 -27.49
C SER A 90 -16.85 -17.71 -27.03
N ILE A 91 -17.35 -16.81 -27.90
CA ILE A 91 -18.56 -16.00 -27.66
C ILE A 91 -19.81 -16.85 -27.91
N MET A 92 -20.79 -16.81 -27.00
CA MET A 92 -22.08 -17.47 -27.18
C MET A 92 -22.88 -16.85 -28.35
N GLY A 93 -22.78 -17.42 -29.53
CA GLY A 93 -23.55 -16.95 -30.68
C GLY A 93 -23.25 -17.59 -32.01
N LYS A 94 -23.02 -18.90 -32.12
CA LYS A 94 -23.32 -19.72 -33.31
C LYS A 94 -23.21 -21.21 -32.98
N THR A 95 -24.31 -21.92 -33.16
CA THR A 95 -24.48 -23.35 -32.87
C THR A 95 -23.88 -24.23 -33.95
N VAL A 96 -23.04 -25.20 -33.53
CA VAL A 96 -22.90 -26.51 -34.21
C VAL A 96 -23.36 -27.54 -33.20
N LYS A 97 -24.33 -28.37 -33.62
CA LYS A 97 -25.00 -29.37 -32.77
C LYS A 97 -24.16 -30.63 -32.56
N PRO A 98 -23.87 -31.04 -31.31
CA PRO A 98 -23.51 -32.41 -30.96
C PRO A 98 -24.66 -33.13 -30.25
N SER A 99 -24.61 -34.49 -30.24
CA SER A 99 -25.71 -35.37 -29.84
C SER A 99 -26.08 -35.34 -28.34
N LYS A 100 -27.33 -35.70 -28.01
CA LYS A 100 -27.97 -35.50 -26.70
C LYS A 100 -27.35 -36.28 -25.52
N ALA A 101 -26.72 -37.42 -25.74
CA ALA A 101 -26.29 -38.31 -24.64
C ALA A 101 -24.94 -37.91 -24.00
N ASP A 102 -23.99 -37.34 -24.77
CA ASP A 102 -22.69 -36.92 -24.26
C ASP A 102 -22.74 -35.57 -23.51
N LYS A 103 -23.86 -34.85 -23.67
CA LYS A 103 -24.03 -33.49 -23.09
C LYS A 103 -24.47 -33.48 -21.63
N GLU A 104 -25.25 -34.48 -21.19
CA GLU A 104 -25.80 -34.45 -19.82
C GLU A 104 -24.82 -34.90 -18.76
N ALA A 105 -23.96 -35.87 -19.03
CA ALA A 105 -22.97 -36.33 -18.05
C ALA A 105 -21.84 -35.37 -17.83
N LYS A 106 -21.29 -34.72 -18.92
CA LYS A 106 -20.27 -33.68 -18.82
C LYS A 106 -20.79 -32.35 -18.25
N LYS A 107 -22.05 -32.00 -18.52
CA LYS A 107 -22.67 -30.77 -18.01
C LYS A 107 -22.95 -30.81 -16.52
N LYS A 108 -23.40 -31.95 -15.98
CA LYS A 108 -23.63 -32.11 -14.54
C LYS A 108 -22.32 -32.10 -13.73
N GLY A 109 -21.27 -32.76 -14.22
CA GLY A 109 -19.97 -32.77 -13.54
C GLY A 109 -19.21 -31.43 -13.60
N ALA A 110 -19.27 -30.76 -14.76
CA ALA A 110 -18.59 -29.44 -14.92
C ALA A 110 -19.32 -28.32 -14.18
N ASN A 111 -20.66 -28.33 -14.18
CA ASN A 111 -21.43 -27.34 -13.40
C ASN A 111 -21.32 -27.57 -11.89
N ALA A 112 -21.31 -28.82 -11.42
CA ALA A 112 -21.10 -29.12 -10.01
C ALA A 112 -19.70 -28.73 -9.54
N ALA A 113 -18.66 -28.96 -10.37
CA ALA A 113 -17.29 -28.55 -10.06
C ALA A 113 -17.10 -27.02 -10.15
N ALA A 114 -17.80 -26.34 -11.05
CA ALA A 114 -17.78 -24.88 -11.16
C ALA A 114 -18.54 -24.22 -10.00
N LEU A 115 -19.72 -24.74 -9.64
CA LEU A 115 -20.47 -24.31 -8.46
C LEU A 115 -19.69 -24.56 -7.16
N ALA A 116 -19.09 -25.75 -6.98
CA ALA A 116 -18.27 -26.07 -5.83
C ALA A 116 -16.98 -25.20 -5.74
N LYS A 117 -16.43 -24.76 -6.88
CA LYS A 117 -15.33 -23.78 -6.89
C LYS A 117 -15.79 -22.38 -6.51
N GLN A 118 -16.98 -21.98 -6.89
CA GLN A 118 -17.58 -20.69 -6.58
C GLN A 118 -18.01 -20.62 -5.10
N GLU A 119 -18.59 -21.70 -4.57
CA GLU A 119 -18.95 -21.83 -3.14
C GLU A 119 -17.72 -21.82 -2.19
N ASN A 120 -16.52 -22.15 -2.70
CA ASN A 120 -15.27 -22.16 -1.94
C ASN A 120 -14.33 -20.96 -2.24
N ALA A 121 -14.78 -20.01 -3.03
CA ALA A 121 -14.01 -18.81 -3.32
C ALA A 121 -14.01 -17.86 -2.12
N ILE A 122 -12.88 -17.19 -1.89
CA ILE A 122 -12.80 -16.08 -0.93
C ILE A 122 -13.22 -14.80 -1.65
N HIS A 123 -14.26 -14.14 -1.15
CA HIS A 123 -14.80 -12.90 -1.73
C HIS A 123 -14.05 -11.69 -1.20
N VAL A 124 -13.33 -11.01 -2.08
CA VAL A 124 -12.44 -9.90 -1.75
C VAL A 124 -12.97 -8.59 -2.32
N GLY A 125 -13.19 -7.61 -1.47
CA GLY A 125 -13.57 -6.26 -1.83
C GLY A 125 -12.39 -5.30 -1.81
N ILE A 126 -12.34 -4.40 -2.78
CA ILE A 126 -11.41 -3.26 -2.80
C ILE A 126 -12.25 -1.99 -2.81
N MET A 127 -12.19 -1.19 -1.74
CA MET A 127 -12.94 0.07 -1.59
C MET A 127 -11.97 1.21 -1.36
N LEU A 128 -11.36 1.68 -2.44
CA LEU A 128 -10.29 2.68 -2.47
C LEU A 128 -10.55 3.70 -3.59
N PRO A 129 -9.91 4.89 -3.58
CA PRO A 129 -9.99 5.81 -4.72
C PRO A 129 -9.20 5.24 -5.91
N LEU A 130 -9.90 4.62 -6.84
CA LEU A 130 -9.32 3.92 -7.99
C LEU A 130 -9.53 4.77 -9.26
N HIS A 131 -8.77 5.88 -9.39
CA HIS A 131 -8.84 6.80 -10.52
C HIS A 131 -7.50 7.48 -10.82
N ASN A 132 -7.34 8.03 -12.02
CA ASN A 132 -6.11 8.70 -12.46
C ASN A 132 -6.13 10.23 -12.30
N GLN A 133 -7.10 10.79 -11.60
CA GLN A 133 -7.32 12.25 -11.53
C GLN A 133 -6.31 12.94 -10.59
N ASP A 134 -5.91 12.28 -9.52
CA ASP A 134 -5.01 12.82 -8.50
C ASP A 134 -3.96 11.81 -8.03
N GLY A 135 -3.12 12.23 -7.06
CA GLY A 135 -2.08 11.41 -6.50
C GLY A 135 -2.59 10.24 -5.66
N ASP A 136 -3.71 10.41 -4.99
CA ASP A 136 -4.32 9.37 -4.15
C ASP A 136 -4.84 8.23 -5.02
N GLY A 137 -5.60 8.58 -6.07
CA GLY A 137 -6.11 7.58 -7.01
C GLY A 137 -4.99 6.80 -7.69
N LYS A 138 -3.95 7.48 -8.19
CA LYS A 138 -2.79 6.83 -8.82
C LYS A 138 -2.07 5.86 -7.88
N ARG A 139 -1.89 6.26 -6.61
CA ARG A 139 -1.28 5.41 -5.58
C ARG A 139 -2.12 4.17 -5.29
N MET A 140 -3.42 4.33 -5.20
CA MET A 140 -4.33 3.22 -4.89
C MET A 140 -4.53 2.27 -6.07
N ILE A 141 -4.44 2.75 -7.31
CA ILE A 141 -4.36 1.87 -8.49
C ILE A 141 -3.12 0.98 -8.43
N GLU A 142 -1.96 1.55 -8.09
CA GLU A 142 -0.73 0.76 -7.98
C GLU A 142 -0.83 -0.29 -6.87
N PHE A 143 -1.39 0.07 -5.71
CA PHE A 143 -1.69 -0.88 -4.64
C PHE A 143 -2.62 -1.99 -5.11
N TYR A 144 -3.72 -1.65 -5.78
CA TYR A 144 -4.69 -2.61 -6.30
C TYR A 144 -4.08 -3.57 -7.32
N ARG A 145 -3.23 -3.09 -8.22
CA ARG A 145 -2.50 -3.93 -9.16
C ARG A 145 -1.60 -4.95 -8.44
N GLY A 146 -0.98 -4.54 -7.35
CA GLY A 146 -0.24 -5.46 -6.48
C GLY A 146 -1.13 -6.55 -5.88
N VAL A 147 -2.32 -6.19 -5.40
CA VAL A 147 -3.33 -7.15 -4.93
C VAL A 147 -3.67 -8.16 -6.03
N LEU A 148 -3.96 -7.68 -7.25
CA LEU A 148 -4.31 -8.57 -8.38
C LEU A 148 -3.18 -9.54 -8.74
N LEU A 149 -1.91 -9.10 -8.72
CA LEU A 149 -0.76 -9.97 -8.93
C LEU A 149 -0.69 -11.10 -7.89
N ALA A 150 -0.95 -10.76 -6.61
CA ALA A 150 -0.98 -11.75 -5.53
C ALA A 150 -2.11 -12.77 -5.72
N LEU A 151 -3.31 -12.30 -6.06
CA LEU A 151 -4.47 -13.16 -6.28
C LEU A 151 -4.28 -14.07 -7.49
N ASN A 152 -3.67 -13.56 -8.56
CA ASN A 152 -3.34 -14.37 -9.74
C ASN A 152 -2.31 -15.47 -9.43
N GLU A 153 -1.30 -15.15 -8.61
CA GLU A 153 -0.33 -16.15 -8.15
C GLU A 153 -1.00 -17.22 -7.29
N MET A 154 -1.81 -16.82 -6.31
CA MET A 154 -2.54 -17.74 -5.43
C MET A 154 -3.54 -18.62 -6.20
N LYS A 155 -4.11 -18.12 -7.29
CA LYS A 155 -4.97 -18.92 -8.18
C LYS A 155 -4.21 -20.10 -8.79
N SER A 156 -2.96 -19.91 -9.18
CA SER A 156 -2.11 -21.00 -9.68
C SER A 156 -1.79 -22.06 -8.63
N GLU A 157 -1.89 -21.70 -7.34
CA GLU A 157 -1.72 -22.59 -6.19
C GLU A 157 -3.05 -23.22 -5.71
N GLY A 158 -4.16 -22.97 -6.42
CA GLY A 158 -5.46 -23.54 -6.11
C GLY A 158 -6.30 -22.74 -5.10
N ILE A 159 -5.92 -21.52 -4.74
CA ILE A 159 -6.72 -20.61 -3.92
C ILE A 159 -7.60 -19.79 -4.86
N THR A 160 -8.91 -20.04 -4.83
CA THR A 160 -9.89 -19.33 -5.65
C THR A 160 -10.37 -18.08 -4.91
N THR A 161 -10.39 -16.95 -5.61
CA THR A 161 -10.91 -15.68 -5.09
C THR A 161 -11.91 -15.09 -6.08
N ASP A 162 -12.94 -14.42 -5.55
CA ASP A 162 -13.87 -13.58 -6.28
C ASP A 162 -13.64 -12.13 -5.86
N VAL A 163 -13.30 -11.25 -6.81
CA VAL A 163 -12.80 -9.90 -6.51
C VAL A 163 -13.75 -8.85 -7.05
N HIS A 164 -14.20 -7.98 -6.16
CA HIS A 164 -15.02 -6.82 -6.47
C HIS A 164 -14.26 -5.54 -6.09
N ALA A 165 -14.11 -4.60 -7.03
CA ALA A 165 -13.43 -3.34 -6.79
C ALA A 165 -14.37 -2.16 -7.06
N TRP A 166 -14.43 -1.23 -6.12
CA TRP A 166 -15.20 0.00 -6.22
C TRP A 166 -14.27 1.20 -6.13
N ASN A 167 -14.47 2.15 -7.03
CA ASN A 167 -13.82 3.45 -6.91
C ASN A 167 -14.55 4.29 -5.85
N VAL A 168 -13.87 4.57 -4.74
CA VAL A 168 -14.40 5.35 -3.62
C VAL A 168 -13.53 6.60 -3.41
N PRO A 169 -13.74 7.67 -4.18
CA PRO A 169 -13.00 8.92 -4.04
C PRO A 169 -13.33 9.62 -2.73
N LYS A 170 -12.56 10.67 -2.40
CA LYS A 170 -12.64 11.37 -1.13
C LYS A 170 -14.04 11.89 -0.81
N ASP A 171 -14.70 12.45 -1.81
CA ASP A 171 -16.01 13.09 -1.64
C ASP A 171 -17.20 12.11 -1.81
N ALA A 172 -16.95 10.83 -2.02
CA ALA A 172 -18.00 9.83 -2.15
C ALA A 172 -18.57 9.42 -0.78
N ASP A 173 -19.89 9.35 -0.69
CA ASP A 173 -20.52 8.64 0.41
C ASP A 173 -20.37 7.14 0.20
N ILE A 174 -19.51 6.51 1.00
CA ILE A 174 -19.23 5.06 0.91
C ILE A 174 -20.49 4.21 1.12
N ARG A 175 -21.55 4.73 1.77
CA ARG A 175 -22.81 4.01 1.96
C ARG A 175 -23.47 3.66 0.64
N THR A 176 -23.26 4.47 -0.39
CA THR A 176 -23.74 4.18 -1.76
C THR A 176 -23.07 2.90 -2.30
N THR A 177 -21.76 2.76 -2.09
CA THR A 177 -21.02 1.52 -2.43
C THR A 177 -21.50 0.32 -1.62
N LEU A 178 -21.77 0.52 -0.34
CA LEU A 178 -22.24 -0.54 0.56
C LEU A 178 -23.65 -1.03 0.25
N SER A 179 -24.42 -0.30 -0.56
CA SER A 179 -25.73 -0.71 -1.07
C SER A 179 -25.63 -1.71 -2.24
N ASP A 180 -24.46 -1.97 -2.78
CA ASP A 180 -24.26 -3.01 -3.79
C ASP A 180 -24.50 -4.39 -3.17
N PRO A 181 -25.36 -5.25 -3.78
CA PRO A 181 -25.64 -6.59 -3.26
C PRO A 181 -24.41 -7.50 -3.10
N ASN A 182 -23.33 -7.24 -3.83
CA ASN A 182 -22.10 -7.99 -3.70
C ASN A 182 -21.30 -7.58 -2.46
N ALA A 183 -21.45 -6.36 -1.97
CA ALA A 183 -20.73 -5.88 -0.79
C ALA A 183 -21.05 -6.72 0.47
N SER A 184 -22.29 -7.17 0.64
CA SER A 184 -22.72 -7.99 1.79
C SER A 184 -22.19 -9.42 1.78
N LYS A 185 -21.65 -9.88 0.65
CA LYS A 185 -21.12 -11.25 0.48
C LYS A 185 -19.61 -11.36 0.70
N LEU A 186 -18.94 -10.23 0.95
CA LEU A 186 -17.48 -10.19 1.05
C LEU A 186 -16.97 -10.83 2.35
N ASP A 187 -15.92 -11.62 2.23
CA ASP A 187 -15.17 -12.15 3.38
C ASP A 187 -14.13 -11.15 3.89
N LEU A 188 -13.58 -10.35 2.97
CA LEU A 188 -12.47 -9.42 3.20
C LEU A 188 -12.65 -8.14 2.39
N ILE A 189 -12.39 -6.99 3.00
CA ILE A 189 -12.33 -5.69 2.31
C ILE A 189 -10.98 -5.02 2.59
N PHE A 190 -10.32 -4.53 1.54
CA PHE A 190 -9.21 -3.60 1.63
C PHE A 190 -9.71 -2.18 1.42
N GLY A 191 -9.55 -1.32 2.41
CA GLY A 191 -10.00 0.06 2.41
C GLY A 191 -10.50 0.49 3.79
N PRO A 192 -11.04 1.70 3.91
CA PRO A 192 -10.96 2.78 2.94
C PRO A 192 -9.60 3.49 2.99
N LEU A 193 -9.40 4.50 2.13
CA LEU A 193 -8.24 5.40 2.25
C LEU A 193 -8.53 6.55 3.21
N TYR A 194 -9.72 7.10 3.22
CA TYR A 194 -10.06 8.31 3.95
C TYR A 194 -10.76 8.03 5.27
N SER A 195 -10.43 8.86 6.25
CA SER A 195 -10.82 8.69 7.65
C SER A 195 -12.31 8.75 7.91
N ASP A 196 -13.00 9.65 7.24
CA ASP A 196 -14.46 9.85 7.34
C ASP A 196 -15.26 8.67 6.81
N GLN A 197 -14.66 7.86 5.95
CA GLN A 197 -15.25 6.64 5.39
C GLN A 197 -15.05 5.41 6.30
N VAL A 198 -14.16 5.48 7.31
CA VAL A 198 -13.82 4.32 8.16
C VAL A 198 -15.01 3.85 8.96
N LYS A 199 -15.68 4.76 9.70
CA LYS A 199 -16.77 4.36 10.59
C LYS A 199 -17.93 3.68 9.86
N PRO A 200 -18.51 4.23 8.78
CA PRO A 200 -19.61 3.55 8.08
C PRO A 200 -19.20 2.20 7.48
N LEU A 201 -17.96 2.07 6.97
CA LEU A 201 -17.46 0.79 6.45
C LEU A 201 -17.23 -0.22 7.57
N ALA A 202 -16.68 0.21 8.71
CA ALA A 202 -16.47 -0.63 9.88
C ALA A 202 -17.78 -1.17 10.47
N ASP A 203 -18.79 -0.32 10.58
CA ASP A 203 -20.14 -0.72 11.03
C ASP A 203 -20.77 -1.74 10.09
N PHE A 204 -20.64 -1.55 8.79
CA PHE A 204 -21.09 -2.50 7.77
C PHE A 204 -20.34 -3.84 7.90
N CYS A 205 -19.02 -3.83 8.01
CA CYS A 205 -18.24 -5.05 8.16
C CYS A 205 -18.59 -5.83 9.43
N ARG A 206 -18.88 -5.11 10.53
CA ARG A 206 -19.37 -5.75 11.76
C ARG A 206 -20.70 -6.45 11.54
N ALA A 207 -21.65 -5.81 10.86
CA ALA A 207 -22.98 -6.34 10.61
C ALA A 207 -22.96 -7.62 9.76
N HIS A 208 -22.01 -7.71 8.82
CA HIS A 208 -21.90 -8.83 7.88
C HIS A 208 -20.82 -9.86 8.24
N GLY A 209 -20.05 -9.64 9.29
CA GLY A 209 -18.94 -10.52 9.68
C GLY A 209 -17.72 -10.46 8.73
N THR A 210 -17.66 -9.44 7.88
CA THR A 210 -16.59 -9.20 6.92
C THR A 210 -15.33 -8.69 7.64
N LYS A 211 -14.15 -9.20 7.29
CA LYS A 211 -12.89 -8.68 7.78
C LYS A 211 -12.52 -7.41 7.02
N LEU A 212 -12.17 -6.36 7.77
CA LEU A 212 -11.81 -5.05 7.23
C LEU A 212 -10.33 -4.76 7.43
N VAL A 213 -9.57 -4.71 6.35
CA VAL A 213 -8.18 -4.28 6.35
C VAL A 213 -8.12 -2.81 5.99
N ILE A 214 -7.67 -1.97 6.94
CA ILE A 214 -7.44 -0.54 6.73
C ILE A 214 -5.96 -0.35 6.40
N PRO A 215 -5.59 -0.16 5.11
CA PRO A 215 -4.20 -0.28 4.70
C PRO A 215 -3.35 0.95 5.04
N PHE A 216 -3.95 2.16 5.10
CA PHE A 216 -3.20 3.41 5.17
C PHE A 216 -3.73 4.43 6.17
N SER A 217 -4.99 4.31 6.60
CA SER A 217 -5.61 5.29 7.48
C SER A 217 -5.41 4.94 8.95
N ILE A 218 -5.20 5.97 9.76
CA ILE A 218 -5.28 5.88 11.21
C ILE A 218 -6.28 6.94 11.65
N THR A 219 -7.46 6.54 12.07
CA THR A 219 -8.42 7.52 12.55
C THR A 219 -9.48 6.92 13.41
N GLY A 220 -9.89 7.72 14.40
CA GLY A 220 -10.86 7.31 15.36
C GLY A 220 -10.38 6.14 16.22
N ASN A 221 -11.29 5.57 16.93
CA ASN A 221 -11.08 4.42 17.82
C ASN A 221 -11.92 3.20 17.39
N GLU A 222 -12.31 3.14 16.13
CA GLU A 222 -13.13 2.03 15.59
C GLU A 222 -12.45 0.69 15.81
N VAL A 223 -11.12 0.64 15.71
CA VAL A 223 -10.36 -0.59 15.97
C VAL A 223 -10.49 -1.08 17.40
N GLU A 224 -10.67 -0.19 18.38
CA GLU A 224 -10.83 -0.56 19.79
C GLU A 224 -12.16 -1.26 20.06
N ASN A 225 -13.18 -1.00 19.23
CA ASN A 225 -14.54 -1.43 19.42
C ASN A 225 -15.06 -2.42 18.38
N ASN A 226 -14.31 -2.70 17.30
CA ASN A 226 -14.77 -3.54 16.22
C ASN A 226 -13.79 -4.70 15.96
N PRO A 227 -14.15 -5.95 16.29
CA PRO A 227 -13.26 -7.10 16.19
C PRO A 227 -12.94 -7.51 14.74
N ASN A 228 -13.59 -6.92 13.74
CA ASN A 228 -13.36 -7.24 12.34
C ASN A 228 -12.29 -6.37 11.68
N ILE A 229 -11.80 -5.33 12.37
CA ILE A 229 -10.82 -4.39 11.83
C ILE A 229 -9.40 -4.91 12.00
N TYR A 230 -8.62 -4.79 10.94
CA TYR A 230 -7.17 -4.96 10.90
C TYR A 230 -6.54 -3.64 10.45
N GLN A 231 -6.02 -2.86 11.38
CA GLN A 231 -5.33 -1.59 11.10
C GLN A 231 -3.86 -1.88 10.80
N VAL A 232 -3.45 -1.66 9.56
CA VAL A 232 -2.08 -1.97 9.10
C VAL A 232 -1.10 -0.90 9.55
N TYR A 233 -1.50 0.36 9.46
CA TYR A 233 -0.64 1.49 9.77
C TYR A 233 -0.52 1.69 11.28
N GLN A 234 0.69 1.99 11.77
CA GLN A 234 0.97 2.24 13.18
C GLN A 234 1.05 3.75 13.45
N THR A 235 0.68 4.16 14.66
CA THR A 235 0.81 5.57 15.07
C THR A 235 2.29 5.95 15.24
N ASP A 236 2.61 7.22 15.05
CA ASP A 236 3.97 7.75 15.26
C ASP A 236 4.43 7.51 16.71
N GLU A 237 3.52 7.56 17.69
CA GLU A 237 3.82 7.25 19.08
C GLU A 237 4.27 5.79 19.26
N SER A 238 3.55 4.85 18.66
CA SER A 238 3.93 3.43 18.68
C SER A 238 5.28 3.21 18.01
N LEU A 239 5.50 3.81 16.84
CA LEU A 239 6.77 3.69 16.11
C LEU A 239 7.92 4.30 16.88
N ASN A 240 7.75 5.49 17.46
CA ASN A 240 8.78 6.15 18.27
C ASN A 240 9.13 5.32 19.50
N SER A 241 8.13 4.75 20.19
CA SER A 241 8.37 3.88 21.34
C SER A 241 9.22 2.65 20.99
N LYS A 242 8.91 1.99 19.87
CA LYS A 242 9.67 0.83 19.40
C LYS A 242 11.06 1.21 18.93
N ALA A 243 11.20 2.35 18.24
CA ALA A 243 12.49 2.87 17.81
C ALA A 243 13.38 3.20 19.02
N ILE A 244 12.83 3.81 20.07
CA ILE A 244 13.56 4.07 21.32
C ILE A 244 13.97 2.76 22.00
N ALA A 245 13.06 1.80 22.12
CA ALA A 245 13.37 0.50 22.71
C ALA A 245 14.50 -0.21 21.97
N SER A 246 14.44 -0.29 20.64
CA SER A 246 15.47 -0.90 19.81
C SER A 246 16.81 -0.15 19.88
N PHE A 247 16.77 1.19 19.99
CA PHE A 247 17.97 1.99 20.22
C PHE A 247 18.62 1.65 21.55
N LEU A 248 17.87 1.62 22.64
CA LEU A 248 18.38 1.32 23.97
C LEU A 248 18.94 -0.10 24.03
N GLU A 249 18.21 -1.10 23.55
CA GLU A 249 18.66 -2.48 23.52
C GLU A 249 20.04 -2.62 22.86
N ARG A 250 20.24 -1.93 21.75
CA ARG A 250 21.46 -2.08 20.94
C ARG A 250 22.63 -1.21 21.40
N PHE A 251 22.36 0.03 21.82
CA PHE A 251 23.42 1.04 21.95
C PHE A 251 23.72 1.47 23.38
N GLN A 252 22.77 1.32 24.32
CA GLN A 252 22.91 1.89 25.68
C GLN A 252 24.17 1.46 26.43
N LYS A 253 24.65 0.23 26.23
CA LYS A 253 25.82 -0.32 26.93
C LYS A 253 27.13 -0.11 26.19
N SER A 254 27.10 0.02 24.88
CA SER A 254 28.26 -0.07 24.00
C SER A 254 28.66 1.22 23.33
N HIS A 255 27.71 2.13 23.07
CA HIS A 255 27.96 3.34 22.30
C HIS A 255 27.77 4.61 23.13
N HIS A 256 28.44 5.68 22.70
CA HIS A 256 28.17 7.03 23.18
C HIS A 256 27.18 7.73 22.24
N PRO A 257 25.98 8.13 22.70
CA PRO A 257 25.02 8.84 21.86
C PRO A 257 25.46 10.29 21.60
N VAL A 258 25.42 10.72 20.34
CA VAL A 258 25.72 12.08 19.91
C VAL A 258 24.56 12.63 19.10
N PHE A 259 23.87 13.62 19.63
CA PHE A 259 22.77 14.29 18.94
C PHE A 259 23.30 15.50 18.16
N ILE A 260 22.94 15.59 16.89
CA ILE A 260 23.29 16.72 16.02
C ILE A 260 22.05 17.56 15.77
N ASN A 261 22.11 18.82 16.23
CA ASN A 261 21.09 19.81 15.87
C ASN A 261 21.35 20.30 14.44
N CYS A 262 20.46 19.96 13.54
CA CYS A 262 20.50 20.33 12.13
C CYS A 262 19.94 21.73 11.84
N ASN A 263 19.44 22.45 12.87
CA ASN A 263 18.80 23.76 12.75
C ASN A 263 17.63 23.79 11.73
N ASP A 264 16.93 22.66 11.60
CA ASP A 264 15.77 22.51 10.74
C ASP A 264 14.49 22.67 11.57
N ALA A 265 13.88 23.86 11.47
CA ALA A 265 12.64 24.18 12.17
C ALA A 265 11.42 23.45 11.60
N SER A 266 11.51 22.90 10.39
CA SER A 266 10.43 22.20 9.70
C SER A 266 10.57 20.67 9.75
N SER A 267 11.51 20.16 10.55
CA SER A 267 11.69 18.72 10.77
C SER A 267 10.51 18.13 11.55
N GLN A 268 10.09 16.95 11.14
CA GLN A 268 9.02 16.19 11.79
C GLN A 268 9.53 15.15 12.81
N VAL A 269 10.85 14.91 12.86
CA VAL A 269 11.47 13.92 13.76
C VAL A 269 11.95 14.49 15.09
N GLY A 270 11.75 15.78 15.35
CA GLY A 270 12.11 16.43 16.60
C GLY A 270 11.46 15.79 17.84
N ASN A 271 10.25 15.24 17.68
CA ASN A 271 9.55 14.55 18.76
C ASN A 271 10.29 13.26 19.18
N PHE A 272 10.73 12.44 18.22
CA PHE A 272 11.53 11.24 18.47
C PHE A 272 12.81 11.58 19.25
N THR A 273 13.58 12.56 18.77
CA THR A 273 14.87 12.94 19.41
C THR A 273 14.67 13.47 20.82
N SER A 274 13.59 14.21 21.08
CA SER A 274 13.24 14.70 22.41
C SER A 274 12.86 13.58 23.36
N LEU A 275 12.03 12.63 22.91
CA LEU A 275 11.63 11.47 23.69
C LEU A 275 12.82 10.55 23.97
N LEU A 276 13.69 10.31 23.00
CA LEU A 276 14.90 9.52 23.21
C LEU A 276 15.83 10.15 24.24
N ARG A 277 16.08 11.46 24.17
CA ARG A 277 16.92 12.17 25.18
C ARG A 277 16.29 12.07 26.57
N LYS A 278 14.99 12.30 26.69
CA LYS A 278 14.27 12.15 27.97
C LYS A 278 14.46 10.74 28.55
N GLN A 279 14.41 9.72 27.71
CA GLN A 279 14.61 8.33 28.16
C GLN A 279 16.05 8.07 28.59
N LEU A 280 17.04 8.62 27.87
CA LEU A 280 18.45 8.54 28.27
C LEU A 280 18.72 9.25 29.59
N ASP A 281 18.09 10.40 29.85
CA ASP A 281 18.18 11.15 31.12
C ASP A 281 17.59 10.32 32.29
N ILE A 282 16.43 9.70 32.11
CA ILE A 282 15.80 8.80 33.11
C ILE A 282 16.74 7.64 33.45
N LEU A 283 17.39 7.05 32.43
CA LEU A 283 18.34 5.95 32.60
C LEU A 283 19.75 6.41 33.02
N LYS A 284 19.99 7.72 33.22
CA LYS A 284 21.27 8.32 33.55
C LYS A 284 22.40 7.99 32.56
N ILE A 285 22.02 7.81 31.27
CA ILE A 285 22.99 7.55 30.20
C ILE A 285 23.49 8.90 29.66
N LYS A 286 24.81 9.10 29.73
CA LYS A 286 25.45 10.33 29.24
C LYS A 286 25.44 10.36 27.71
N TYR A 287 25.10 11.52 27.15
CA TYR A 287 25.14 11.79 25.70
C TYR A 287 25.75 13.18 25.43
N SER A 288 26.13 13.42 24.19
CA SER A 288 26.65 14.72 23.75
C SER A 288 25.66 15.42 22.81
N LEU A 289 25.71 16.75 22.85
CA LEU A 289 24.97 17.62 21.92
C LEU A 289 25.97 18.42 21.10
N THR A 290 25.72 18.50 19.79
CA THR A 290 26.46 19.34 18.85
C THR A 290 25.50 19.92 17.80
N SER A 291 26.01 20.69 16.86
CA SER A 291 25.22 21.35 15.81
C SER A 291 25.98 21.36 14.48
N LEU A 292 25.26 21.46 13.39
CA LEU A 292 25.84 21.73 12.06
C LEU A 292 26.60 23.03 12.03
N LYS A 293 26.22 24.01 12.88
CA LYS A 293 26.95 25.32 13.02
C LYS A 293 28.21 25.26 13.87
N SER A 294 28.47 24.16 14.58
CA SER A 294 29.67 24.03 15.41
C SER A 294 30.94 24.04 14.56
N SER A 295 32.01 24.65 15.11
CA SER A 295 33.35 24.54 14.50
C SER A 295 33.81 23.09 14.39
N ALA A 296 34.75 22.77 13.50
CA ALA A 296 35.26 21.40 13.37
C ALA A 296 35.87 20.89 14.70
N ALA A 297 36.56 21.77 15.44
CA ALA A 297 37.14 21.41 16.71
C ALA A 297 36.11 21.14 17.80
N ASP A 298 35.06 21.98 17.90
CA ASP A 298 33.98 21.78 18.89
C ASP A 298 33.11 20.61 18.53
N PHE A 299 32.86 20.37 17.26
CA PHE A 299 32.18 19.19 16.78
C PHE A 299 32.93 17.91 17.21
N ALA A 300 34.25 17.85 16.97
CA ALA A 300 35.07 16.70 17.32
C ALA A 300 35.14 16.40 18.82
N LYS A 301 35.12 17.44 19.68
CA LYS A 301 35.12 17.29 21.15
C LYS A 301 33.90 16.56 21.70
N ARG A 302 32.81 16.43 20.91
CA ARG A 302 31.56 15.80 21.32
C ARG A 302 31.53 14.28 21.12
N PHE A 303 32.52 13.74 20.43
CA PHE A 303 32.65 12.33 20.16
C PHE A 303 33.58 11.65 21.17
N ASP A 304 33.17 10.49 21.64
CA ASP A 304 33.98 9.62 22.49
C ASP A 304 35.09 9.00 21.63
N LYS A 305 36.34 9.06 22.09
CA LYS A 305 37.50 8.52 21.36
C LYS A 305 37.80 7.07 21.68
N THR A 306 37.20 6.55 22.76
CA THR A 306 37.47 5.21 23.32
C THR A 306 36.32 4.23 23.05
N ARG A 307 35.08 4.73 22.92
CA ARG A 307 33.90 3.95 22.62
C ARG A 307 33.35 4.30 21.25
N PRO A 308 32.68 3.37 20.57
CA PRO A 308 31.89 3.70 19.39
C PRO A 308 30.84 4.78 19.69
N ASN A 309 30.57 5.63 18.72
CA ASN A 309 29.53 6.66 18.83
C ASN A 309 28.33 6.27 18.00
N VAL A 310 27.12 6.55 18.50
CA VAL A 310 25.90 6.49 17.71
C VAL A 310 25.35 7.89 17.52
N VAL A 311 25.19 8.29 16.29
CA VAL A 311 24.81 9.65 15.88
C VAL A 311 23.33 9.68 15.53
N ILE A 312 22.61 10.66 16.08
CA ILE A 312 21.20 10.89 15.88
C ILE A 312 21.00 12.35 15.42
N LEU A 313 20.32 12.54 14.30
CA LEU A 313 19.97 13.85 13.77
C LEU A 313 18.58 14.26 14.25
N ASN A 314 18.32 15.56 14.37
CA ASN A 314 16.97 16.07 14.56
C ASN A 314 16.35 16.56 13.23
N SER A 315 16.77 15.98 12.10
CA SER A 315 16.18 16.19 10.79
C SER A 315 16.25 14.92 9.96
N GLU A 316 15.19 14.66 9.21
CA GLU A 316 15.06 13.55 8.27
C GLU A 316 15.49 13.91 6.84
N LYS A 317 15.81 15.17 6.58
CA LYS A 317 15.95 15.73 5.23
C LYS A 317 17.36 15.56 4.65
N SER A 318 17.41 15.36 3.32
CA SER A 318 18.65 15.15 2.58
C SER A 318 19.68 16.29 2.67
N PRO A 319 19.33 17.60 2.59
CA PRO A 319 20.31 18.65 2.74
C PRO A 319 21.07 18.59 4.06
N GLN A 320 20.35 18.38 5.17
CA GLN A 320 20.94 18.26 6.50
C GLN A 320 21.75 16.97 6.65
N LEU A 321 21.25 15.86 6.13
CA LEU A 321 21.95 14.58 6.13
C LEU A 321 23.29 14.67 5.39
N ASN A 322 23.32 15.29 4.21
CA ASN A 322 24.54 15.48 3.43
C ASN A 322 25.57 16.39 4.13
N GLU A 323 25.10 17.44 4.81
CA GLU A 323 25.98 18.29 5.63
C GLU A 323 26.58 17.51 6.80
N VAL A 324 25.79 16.64 7.45
CA VAL A 324 26.29 15.72 8.48
C VAL A 324 27.33 14.77 7.90
N PHE A 325 27.11 14.16 6.75
CA PHE A 325 28.11 13.30 6.11
C PHE A 325 29.41 14.02 5.84
N ALA A 326 29.36 15.27 5.38
CA ALA A 326 30.57 16.09 5.17
C ALA A 326 31.33 16.34 6.49
N LYS A 327 30.64 16.70 7.58
CA LYS A 327 31.21 16.87 8.91
C LYS A 327 31.83 15.60 9.48
N LEU A 328 31.13 14.46 9.34
CA LEU A 328 31.62 13.16 9.79
C LEU A 328 32.85 12.71 8.97
N ALA A 329 32.88 12.98 7.68
CA ALA A 329 34.03 12.70 6.83
C ALA A 329 35.26 13.54 7.26
N GLN A 330 35.07 14.82 7.58
CA GLN A 330 36.14 15.69 8.11
C GLN A 330 36.61 15.20 9.49
N LEU A 331 35.68 14.80 10.37
CA LEU A 331 36.01 14.24 11.68
C LEU A 331 36.89 12.98 11.54
N LYS A 332 36.52 12.04 10.66
CA LYS A 332 37.29 10.81 10.42
C LYS A 332 38.68 11.10 9.81
N LYS A 333 38.84 12.15 9.01
CA LYS A 333 40.13 12.58 8.49
C LYS A 333 41.11 12.98 9.62
N THR A 334 40.62 13.74 10.62
CA THR A 334 41.42 14.21 11.74
C THR A 334 41.49 13.21 12.90
N ASN A 335 40.58 12.27 12.97
CA ASN A 335 40.47 11.26 14.03
C ASN A 335 40.11 9.89 13.41
N PRO A 336 41.02 9.20 12.73
CA PRO A 336 40.76 7.99 11.96
C PRO A 336 40.17 6.85 12.78
N GLY A 337 40.50 6.76 14.08
CA GLY A 337 40.07 5.70 14.99
C GLY A 337 38.65 5.88 15.54
N ILE A 338 37.97 6.98 15.27
CA ILE A 338 36.60 7.17 15.75
C ILE A 338 35.61 6.22 15.02
N ALA A 339 34.99 5.32 15.77
CA ALA A 339 33.93 4.48 15.27
C ALA A 339 32.58 5.21 15.36
N ILE A 340 31.83 5.20 14.27
CA ILE A 340 30.57 5.92 14.13
C ILE A 340 29.52 4.98 13.55
N ALA A 341 28.35 4.91 14.22
CA ALA A 341 27.10 4.39 13.69
C ALA A 341 26.09 5.55 13.55
N LEU A 342 25.18 5.46 12.59
CA LEU A 342 24.04 6.38 12.48
C LEU A 342 22.77 5.64 12.93
N TYR A 343 21.88 6.37 13.60
CA TYR A 343 20.52 5.94 13.83
C TYR A 343 19.58 6.91 13.13
N GLY A 344 19.02 6.44 12.02
CA GLY A 344 18.31 7.28 11.07
C GLY A 344 16.79 7.13 11.12
N TYR A 345 16.15 7.42 10.00
CA TYR A 345 14.70 7.49 9.84
C TYR A 345 14.29 6.77 8.57
N ASN A 346 13.08 6.20 8.54
CA ASN A 346 12.56 5.52 7.35
C ASN A 346 12.43 6.44 6.11
N GLN A 347 12.31 7.76 6.32
CA GLN A 347 12.36 8.74 5.24
C GLN A 347 13.68 8.69 4.45
N TRP A 348 14.78 8.23 5.06
CA TRP A 348 16.07 8.11 4.37
C TRP A 348 16.09 7.02 3.30
N PHE A 349 15.14 6.12 3.27
CA PHE A 349 15.07 5.12 2.19
C PHE A 349 14.90 5.72 0.80
N VAL A 350 14.32 6.92 0.67
CA VAL A 350 14.23 7.62 -0.62
C VAL A 350 15.59 8.12 -1.12
N TYR A 351 16.59 8.19 -0.24
CA TYR A 351 17.94 8.66 -0.56
C TYR A 351 18.93 7.52 -0.89
N GLN A 352 18.48 6.25 -0.82
CA GLN A 352 19.36 5.11 -1.07
C GLN A 352 20.06 5.12 -2.43
N ASP A 353 19.44 5.73 -3.45
CA ASP A 353 20.05 5.79 -4.78
C ASP A 353 21.23 6.77 -4.83
N TYR A 354 21.40 7.66 -3.85
CA TYR A 354 22.44 8.69 -3.77
C TYR A 354 23.39 8.50 -2.60
N ASP A 355 22.89 8.04 -1.46
CA ASP A 355 23.60 8.01 -0.18
C ASP A 355 23.93 6.60 0.34
N LEU A 356 23.69 5.56 -0.45
CA LEU A 356 23.88 4.17 -0.02
C LEU A 356 25.30 3.91 0.52
N ASP A 357 26.33 4.43 -0.15
CA ASP A 357 27.72 4.28 0.29
C ASP A 357 27.97 4.94 1.65
N ASN A 358 27.31 6.06 1.93
CA ASN A 358 27.39 6.73 3.21
C ASN A 358 26.66 5.92 4.30
N PHE A 359 25.51 5.32 3.97
CA PHE A 359 24.82 4.45 4.92
C PHE A 359 25.68 3.24 5.33
N PHE A 360 26.34 2.59 4.39
CA PHE A 360 27.31 1.53 4.68
C PHE A 360 28.52 2.02 5.47
N ARG A 361 29.13 3.14 5.03
CA ARG A 361 30.32 3.72 5.66
C ARG A 361 30.11 4.04 7.13
N TYR A 362 28.92 4.51 7.50
CA TYR A 362 28.58 4.91 8.85
C TYR A 362 27.72 3.90 9.60
N ASN A 363 27.75 2.63 9.18
CA ASN A 363 27.11 1.54 9.93
C ASN A 363 25.68 1.92 10.34
N THR A 364 24.84 2.28 9.37
CA THR A 364 23.56 2.97 9.60
C THR A 364 22.44 2.02 9.98
N TYR A 365 21.66 2.38 10.99
CA TYR A 365 20.47 1.70 11.46
C TYR A 365 19.23 2.56 11.21
N ILE A 366 18.21 1.99 10.56
CA ILE A 366 16.96 2.70 10.24
C ILE A 366 15.77 1.93 10.81
N PRO A 367 15.09 2.48 11.85
CA PRO A 367 13.83 1.92 12.33
C PRO A 367 12.73 2.03 11.27
N SER A 368 11.98 0.95 11.05
CA SER A 368 10.98 0.91 9.99
C SER A 368 9.90 -0.13 10.24
N THR A 369 8.76 0.02 9.55
CA THR A 369 7.71 -0.99 9.45
C THR A 369 7.81 -1.82 8.17
N TYR A 370 8.73 -1.46 7.26
CA TYR A 370 8.94 -2.14 5.99
C TYR A 370 10.43 -2.22 5.63
N TYR A 371 10.77 -3.14 4.74
CA TYR A 371 12.12 -3.31 4.20
C TYR A 371 12.05 -3.62 2.70
N TYR A 372 12.18 -2.59 1.87
CA TYR A 372 12.28 -2.77 0.42
C TYR A 372 13.70 -3.18 0.03
N ASN A 373 13.86 -4.45 -0.38
CA ASN A 373 15.13 -4.97 -0.88
C ASN A 373 15.11 -5.11 -2.40
N LYS A 374 15.61 -4.08 -3.10
CA LYS A 374 15.71 -4.04 -4.57
C LYS A 374 16.62 -5.13 -5.16
N SER A 375 17.51 -5.71 -4.36
CA SER A 375 18.44 -6.75 -4.81
C SER A 375 17.87 -8.15 -4.68
N SER A 376 16.74 -8.32 -4.00
CA SER A 376 16.07 -9.62 -3.84
C SER A 376 15.55 -10.14 -5.18
N GLU A 377 15.87 -11.38 -5.54
CA GLU A 377 15.39 -12.01 -6.78
C GLU A 377 13.86 -12.11 -6.83
N LYS A 378 13.20 -12.32 -5.69
CA LYS A 378 11.74 -12.33 -5.59
C LYS A 378 11.15 -10.96 -5.92
N THR A 379 11.75 -9.88 -5.38
CA THR A 379 11.34 -8.51 -5.68
C THR A 379 11.50 -8.20 -7.15
N LYS A 380 12.67 -8.49 -7.73
CA LYS A 380 12.93 -8.31 -9.18
C LYS A 380 11.95 -9.09 -10.05
N SER A 381 11.67 -10.34 -9.69
CA SER A 381 10.71 -11.19 -10.42
C SER A 381 9.31 -10.59 -10.39
N LEU A 382 8.86 -10.06 -9.25
CA LEU A 382 7.55 -9.43 -9.15
C LEU A 382 7.49 -8.10 -9.90
N GLU A 383 8.54 -7.29 -9.84
CA GLU A 383 8.65 -6.05 -10.64
C GLU A 383 8.61 -6.34 -12.15
N ALA A 384 9.27 -7.41 -12.60
CA ALA A 384 9.21 -7.85 -13.99
C ALA A 384 7.78 -8.30 -14.38
N LYS A 385 7.11 -9.10 -13.56
CA LYS A 385 5.72 -9.52 -13.79
C LYS A 385 4.77 -8.31 -13.81
N TYR A 386 4.98 -7.34 -12.92
CA TYR A 386 4.19 -6.10 -12.93
C TYR A 386 4.35 -5.35 -14.24
N ASN A 387 5.60 -5.15 -14.68
CA ASN A 387 5.90 -4.45 -15.92
C ASN A 387 5.33 -5.20 -17.15
N GLU A 388 5.41 -6.53 -17.15
CA GLU A 388 4.83 -7.37 -18.22
C GLU A 388 3.29 -7.23 -18.27
N GLN A 389 2.63 -7.25 -17.11
CA GLN A 389 1.16 -7.24 -17.02
C GLN A 389 0.57 -5.87 -17.31
N TYR A 390 1.23 -4.78 -16.87
CA TYR A 390 0.68 -3.44 -16.94
C TYR A 390 1.37 -2.51 -17.96
N ASP A 391 2.41 -3.00 -18.65
CA ASP A 391 3.22 -2.25 -19.65
C ASP A 391 3.84 -0.96 -19.07
N GLU A 392 4.06 -0.94 -17.75
CA GLU A 392 4.73 0.15 -17.04
C GLU A 392 5.43 -0.36 -15.78
N PRO A 393 6.57 0.24 -15.39
CA PRO A 393 7.24 -0.15 -14.15
C PRO A 393 6.46 0.33 -12.91
N MET A 394 6.67 -0.34 -11.77
CA MET A 394 6.21 0.16 -10.48
C MET A 394 6.73 1.57 -10.22
N ALA A 395 5.90 2.44 -9.65
CA ALA A 395 6.23 3.83 -9.40
C ALA A 395 7.39 3.97 -8.41
N LYS A 396 8.51 4.53 -8.88
CA LYS A 396 9.76 4.62 -8.08
C LYS A 396 9.70 5.66 -6.97
N GLN A 397 8.85 6.67 -7.11
CA GLN A 397 8.70 7.78 -6.16
C GLN A 397 8.02 7.39 -4.84
N TYR A 398 7.39 6.23 -4.77
CA TYR A 398 6.73 5.76 -3.55
C TYR A 398 7.62 4.73 -2.82
N ILE A 399 7.92 5.01 -1.56
CA ILE A 399 8.55 4.07 -0.64
C ILE A 399 7.76 4.14 0.69
N PRO A 400 7.15 3.04 1.14
CA PRO A 400 7.17 1.68 0.55
C PRO A 400 6.54 1.63 -0.85
N ARG A 401 6.98 0.67 -1.68
CA ARG A 401 6.41 0.39 -3.00
C ARG A 401 4.95 -0.07 -2.84
N LEU A 402 4.01 0.68 -3.41
CA LEU A 402 2.59 0.42 -3.19
C LEU A 402 2.10 -0.89 -3.80
N ALA A 403 2.61 -1.26 -4.97
CA ALA A 403 2.28 -2.56 -5.56
C ALA A 403 2.80 -3.72 -4.68
N LEU A 404 4.01 -3.61 -4.11
CA LEU A 404 4.51 -4.62 -3.16
C LEU A 404 3.69 -4.64 -1.87
N THR A 405 3.23 -3.48 -1.40
CA THR A 405 2.35 -3.40 -0.22
C THR A 405 1.02 -4.11 -0.48
N GLY A 406 0.39 -3.86 -1.62
CA GLY A 406 -0.86 -4.54 -2.01
C GLY A 406 -0.66 -6.04 -2.18
N TYR A 407 0.44 -6.44 -2.82
CA TYR A 407 0.80 -7.83 -2.98
C TYR A 407 1.01 -8.54 -1.64
N ASP A 408 1.83 -7.98 -0.74
CA ASP A 408 2.09 -8.55 0.58
C ASP A 408 0.82 -8.65 1.44
N GLN A 409 -0.04 -7.61 1.42
CA GLN A 409 -1.30 -7.63 2.15
C GLN A 409 -2.25 -8.71 1.62
N ALA A 410 -2.43 -8.80 0.30
CA ALA A 410 -3.29 -9.82 -0.29
C ALA A 410 -2.78 -11.24 0.00
N GLN A 411 -1.48 -11.49 -0.16
CA GLN A 411 -0.86 -12.77 0.18
C GLN A 411 -1.10 -13.14 1.65
N PHE A 412 -0.93 -12.19 2.55
CA PHE A 412 -1.08 -12.43 3.98
C PHE A 412 -2.53 -12.69 4.38
N PHE A 413 -3.44 -11.78 4.02
CA PHE A 413 -4.84 -11.88 4.47
C PHE A 413 -5.62 -13.01 3.78
N VAL A 414 -5.46 -13.18 2.47
CA VAL A 414 -6.19 -14.22 1.74
C VAL A 414 -5.72 -15.62 2.15
N ARG A 415 -4.40 -15.83 2.32
CA ARG A 415 -3.89 -17.10 2.85
C ARG A 415 -4.33 -17.36 4.28
N GLY A 416 -4.33 -16.31 5.12
CA GLY A 416 -4.79 -16.41 6.49
C GLY A 416 -6.26 -16.79 6.59
N ILE A 417 -7.12 -16.16 5.80
CA ILE A 417 -8.55 -16.50 5.72
C ILE A 417 -8.74 -17.92 5.14
N LYS A 418 -7.97 -18.31 4.12
CA LYS A 418 -8.01 -19.66 3.58
C LYS A 418 -7.67 -20.73 4.64
N ALA A 419 -6.71 -20.43 5.50
CA ALA A 419 -6.22 -21.37 6.52
C ALA A 419 -7.10 -21.39 7.79
N GLN A 420 -7.60 -20.24 8.24
CA GLN A 420 -8.25 -20.05 9.55
C GLN A 420 -9.72 -19.61 9.45
N GLY A 421 -10.20 -19.24 8.28
CA GLY A 421 -11.56 -18.72 8.10
C GLY A 421 -11.85 -17.49 8.96
N LYS A 422 -12.96 -17.54 9.69
CA LYS A 422 -13.40 -16.46 10.61
C LYS A 422 -12.46 -16.29 11.82
N ASP A 423 -11.72 -17.33 12.19
CA ASP A 423 -10.84 -17.35 13.37
C ASP A 423 -9.46 -16.74 13.09
N PHE A 424 -9.18 -16.31 11.86
CA PHE A 424 -7.94 -15.64 11.50
C PHE A 424 -7.72 -14.39 12.38
N LYS A 425 -6.59 -14.37 13.09
CA LYS A 425 -6.20 -13.29 14.03
C LYS A 425 -5.14 -12.35 13.45
N GLY A 426 -4.54 -12.70 12.32
CA GLY A 426 -3.51 -11.89 11.69
C GLY A 426 -2.12 -12.06 12.33
N VAL A 427 -1.86 -13.11 13.09
CA VAL A 427 -0.52 -13.40 13.59
C VAL A 427 0.32 -14.09 12.52
N TYR A 428 1.60 -13.79 12.49
CA TYR A 428 2.52 -14.27 11.45
C TYR A 428 2.56 -15.80 11.36
N SER A 429 2.44 -16.50 12.49
CA SER A 429 2.46 -17.97 12.55
C SER A 429 1.27 -18.65 11.89
N GLU A 430 0.16 -17.94 11.70
CA GLU A 430 -1.05 -18.46 11.02
C GLU A 430 -0.89 -18.49 9.50
N VAL A 431 0.08 -17.77 8.97
CA VAL A 431 0.25 -17.58 7.53
C VAL A 431 1.62 -18.07 7.08
N LYS A 432 1.67 -19.12 6.28
CA LYS A 432 2.92 -19.63 5.67
C LYS A 432 3.32 -18.76 4.47
N TYR A 433 3.60 -17.50 4.72
CA TYR A 433 4.02 -16.54 3.71
C TYR A 433 5.16 -15.67 4.21
N ARG A 434 6.20 -15.49 3.40
CA ARG A 434 7.32 -14.58 3.69
C ARG A 434 7.16 -13.31 2.85
N PRO A 435 6.79 -12.19 3.46
CA PRO A 435 6.57 -10.94 2.76
C PRO A 435 7.83 -10.44 2.04
N LEU A 436 7.62 -9.71 0.94
CA LEU A 436 8.69 -9.11 0.15
C LEU A 436 9.18 -7.80 0.76
N GLN A 437 8.26 -7.03 1.34
CA GLN A 437 8.54 -5.70 1.84
C GLN A 437 8.03 -5.49 3.27
N THR A 438 6.76 -5.83 3.53
CA THR A 438 6.11 -5.50 4.80
C THR A 438 5.66 -6.77 5.51
N ARG A 439 6.19 -6.99 6.70
CA ARG A 439 5.71 -8.06 7.58
C ARG A 439 4.47 -7.62 8.34
N TYR A 440 3.62 -8.58 8.64
CA TYR A 440 2.40 -8.35 9.42
C TYR A 440 2.42 -9.26 10.64
N ASN A 441 2.18 -8.66 11.80
CA ASN A 441 1.96 -9.35 13.06
C ASN A 441 0.97 -8.53 13.86
N PHE A 442 -0.29 -8.96 13.82
CA PHE A 442 -1.38 -8.20 14.41
C PHE A 442 -1.59 -8.62 15.86
N GLU A 443 -1.78 -7.62 16.71
CA GLU A 443 -2.14 -7.78 18.11
C GLU A 443 -3.54 -7.20 18.35
N ARG A 444 -4.33 -7.92 19.14
CA ARG A 444 -5.69 -7.52 19.44
C ARG A 444 -5.71 -6.35 20.41
N VAL A 445 -6.55 -5.36 20.16
CA VAL A 445 -6.76 -4.20 21.04
C VAL A 445 -7.99 -4.45 21.90
N GLY A 446 -7.77 -4.77 23.17
CA GLY A 446 -8.86 -5.04 24.12
C GLY A 446 -9.84 -6.11 23.62
N GLN A 447 -11.11 -5.75 23.49
CA GLN A 447 -12.16 -6.58 22.89
C GLN A 447 -12.45 -6.23 21.42
N GLY A 448 -11.73 -5.25 20.89
CA GLY A 448 -11.88 -4.76 19.52
C GLY A 448 -11.11 -5.57 18.48
N GLY A 449 -10.64 -4.87 17.47
CA GLY A 449 -9.89 -5.41 16.34
C GLY A 449 -8.40 -5.56 16.59
N TYR A 450 -7.62 -5.44 15.54
CA TYR A 450 -6.22 -5.78 15.54
C TYR A 450 -5.39 -4.64 14.96
N ILE A 451 -4.26 -4.33 15.59
CA ILE A 451 -3.28 -3.37 15.09
C ILE A 451 -2.00 -4.13 14.71
N ASN A 452 -1.44 -3.81 13.55
CA ASN A 452 -0.16 -4.38 13.15
C ASN A 452 0.95 -3.87 14.09
N ASN A 453 1.61 -4.78 14.77
CA ASN A 453 2.67 -4.49 15.73
C ASN A 453 4.08 -4.79 15.18
N ASN A 454 4.21 -5.07 13.87
CA ASN A 454 5.51 -5.37 13.27
C ASN A 454 6.42 -4.16 13.30
N PHE A 455 7.67 -4.40 13.69
CA PHE A 455 8.76 -3.44 13.69
C PHE A 455 10.04 -4.11 13.21
N GLN A 456 10.85 -3.36 12.47
CA GLN A 456 12.09 -3.83 11.87
C GLN A 456 13.16 -2.75 12.09
N LEU A 457 14.38 -3.16 12.32
CA LEU A 457 15.55 -2.28 12.29
C LEU A 457 16.41 -2.68 11.11
N ILE A 458 16.49 -1.82 10.10
CA ILE A 458 17.28 -2.08 8.90
C ILE A 458 18.70 -1.59 9.14
N HIS A 459 19.66 -2.49 8.97
CA HIS A 459 21.06 -2.24 9.24
C HIS A 459 21.88 -2.29 7.94
N PHE A 460 22.54 -1.21 7.64
CA PHE A 460 23.51 -1.07 6.55
C PHE A 460 24.90 -1.30 7.13
N THR A 461 25.44 -2.48 6.94
CA THR A 461 26.71 -2.91 7.54
C THR A 461 27.92 -2.36 6.81
N THR A 462 29.05 -2.22 7.48
CA THR A 462 30.31 -1.72 6.88
C THR A 462 30.89 -2.67 5.82
N ASP A 463 30.47 -3.94 5.78
CA ASP A 463 30.80 -4.90 4.72
C ASP A 463 29.79 -4.88 3.56
N GLN A 464 29.04 -3.78 3.42
CA GLN A 464 28.11 -3.50 2.33
C GLN A 464 26.93 -4.47 2.22
N LYS A 465 26.46 -5.00 3.33
CA LYS A 465 25.23 -5.81 3.41
C LYS A 465 24.10 -5.02 4.04
N MET A 466 22.90 -5.36 3.63
CA MET A 466 21.67 -4.88 4.27
C MET A 466 21.06 -6.02 5.07
N GLU A 467 20.91 -5.83 6.37
CA GLU A 467 20.31 -6.79 7.28
C GLU A 467 18.96 -6.29 7.77
N ASN A 468 18.02 -7.20 7.93
CA ASN A 468 16.72 -6.91 8.52
C ASN A 468 16.66 -7.55 9.91
N LEU A 469 16.83 -6.74 10.93
CA LEU A 469 16.73 -7.12 12.33
C LEU A 469 15.27 -6.98 12.76
N VAL A 470 14.62 -8.10 13.05
CA VAL A 470 13.20 -8.15 13.43
C VAL A 470 13.08 -8.12 14.95
N TYR A 471 12.14 -7.31 15.44
CA TYR A 471 11.84 -7.13 16.86
C TYR A 471 10.43 -7.60 17.20
#